data_19fbd7aae11a2fa7e1c5e1e2a93d9ede
#
_entry.id   19fbd7aae11a2fa7e1c5e1e2a93d9ede
#
_cell.length_a   1.000
_cell.length_b   1.000
_cell.length_c   1.000
_cell.angle_alpha   90.00
_cell.angle_beta   90.00
_cell.angle_gamma   90.00
#
_symmetry.space_group_name_H-M   'P 1'
#
loop_
_entity.id
_entity.type
_entity.pdbx_description
1 polymer ?
#
loop_
_entity_poly.entity_id
_entity_poly.type
_entity_poly.pdbx_seq_one_letter_code
_entity_poly.pdbx_strand_id
1 'polypeptide(L)'
;MMPFYPVGSADLDVPPNLIGRGTGVCVSAYTHTEEGYDIEEMEAQWAQTYRLINKIRHNKDQLARYETLGLEDAEVVAVAYGANARTVKTGVLEARRRGVRAGFVRLITLWPFPDELFARDVPYVVCELNYDGQLVREVMRSAPDGKKVRFMGKSAELNTVAEVAAGLEGVARTGRIPELPYIWTEVR
;
A
#
# COMPACT_ATOMS: atom_id res chain seq x y z
N MET A 1 36.68 5.70 8.41
CA MET A 1 35.24 5.81 8.07
C MET A 1 34.95 4.68 7.13
N MET A 2 33.91 3.90 7.36
CA MET A 2 33.51 2.89 6.36
C MET A 2 32.77 3.59 5.22
N PRO A 3 33.08 3.30 3.97
CA PRO A 3 32.37 3.90 2.85
C PRO A 3 30.91 3.49 2.88
N PHE A 4 30.03 4.40 2.50
CA PHE A 4 28.70 4.02 2.05
C PHE A 4 28.82 3.17 0.79
N TYR A 5 27.90 2.25 0.61
CA TYR A 5 27.96 1.34 -0.53
C TYR A 5 27.88 2.05 -1.87
N PRO A 6 28.46 1.44 -2.92
CA PRO A 6 28.56 2.03 -4.24
C PRO A 6 27.24 2.60 -4.74
N VAL A 7 27.27 3.79 -5.26
CA VAL A 7 26.13 4.53 -5.78
C VAL A 7 25.36 3.77 -6.89
N GLY A 8 25.99 2.79 -7.53
CA GLY A 8 25.39 1.98 -8.59
C GLY A 8 24.66 0.71 -8.14
N SER A 9 24.78 0.30 -6.86
CA SER A 9 24.22 -0.97 -6.42
C SER A 9 22.69 -0.95 -6.32
N ALA A 10 22.03 -1.88 -7.03
CA ALA A 10 20.60 -2.20 -6.86
C ALA A 10 20.37 -3.36 -5.88
N ASP A 11 21.42 -3.86 -5.25
CA ASP A 11 21.42 -5.01 -4.36
C ASP A 11 20.76 -4.68 -3.03
N LEU A 12 19.85 -5.55 -2.58
CA LEU A 12 19.20 -5.43 -1.27
C LEU A 12 20.07 -5.97 -0.14
N ASP A 13 20.99 -6.87 -0.43
CA ASP A 13 21.79 -7.59 0.58
C ASP A 13 23.01 -6.79 1.08
N VAL A 14 23.09 -5.53 0.70
CA VAL A 14 24.13 -4.61 1.16
C VAL A 14 23.95 -4.31 2.65
N PRO A 15 24.89 -4.72 3.54
CA PRO A 15 24.76 -4.45 4.96
C PRO A 15 24.85 -2.95 5.26
N PRO A 16 23.96 -2.41 6.11
CA PRO A 16 24.02 -0.99 6.48
C PRO A 16 25.24 -0.69 7.35
N ASN A 17 25.75 0.53 7.26
CA ASN A 17 26.71 1.05 8.24
C ASN A 17 26.03 1.21 9.59
N LEU A 18 26.45 0.43 10.57
CA LEU A 18 25.83 0.44 11.89
C LEU A 18 26.57 1.40 12.83
N ILE A 19 25.84 2.36 13.39
CA ILE A 19 26.34 3.25 14.43
C ILE A 19 26.75 2.44 15.66
N GLY A 20 27.90 2.77 16.28
CA GLY A 20 28.38 2.10 17.50
C GLY A 20 29.18 0.82 17.27
N ARG A 21 29.53 0.48 16.03
CA ARG A 21 30.38 -0.68 15.68
C ARG A 21 31.88 -0.36 15.58
N GLY A 22 32.35 0.74 16.19
CA GLY A 22 33.77 1.11 16.20
C GLY A 22 34.24 1.88 14.96
N THR A 23 33.32 2.20 14.03
CA THR A 23 33.60 3.02 12.83
C THR A 23 32.84 4.34 12.91
N GLY A 24 33.47 5.43 12.45
CA GLY A 24 32.75 6.69 12.25
C GLY A 24 31.75 6.56 11.10
N VAL A 25 30.53 7.00 11.33
CA VAL A 25 29.47 7.06 10.29
C VAL A 25 29.12 8.53 10.09
N CYS A 26 29.26 9.02 8.86
CA CYS A 26 28.71 10.30 8.48
C CYS A 26 27.25 10.12 8.08
N VAL A 27 26.36 10.88 8.70
CA VAL A 27 24.93 10.88 8.36
C VAL A 27 24.60 12.27 7.84
N SER A 28 24.29 12.37 6.56
CA SER A 28 23.96 13.61 5.88
C SER A 28 22.48 13.66 5.50
N ALA A 29 21.92 14.86 5.46
CA ALA A 29 20.58 15.14 4.94
C ALA A 29 20.57 15.25 3.41
N TYR A 30 21.73 15.33 2.77
CA TYR A 30 21.91 15.52 1.33
C TYR A 30 22.36 14.22 0.65
N THR A 31 22.40 14.26 -0.68
CA THR A 31 23.16 13.28 -1.46
C THR A 31 24.63 13.30 -1.01
N HIS A 32 25.29 12.18 -1.08
CA HIS A 32 26.62 12.01 -0.51
C HIS A 32 27.50 11.13 -1.38
N THR A 33 28.81 11.28 -1.25
CA THR A 33 29.82 10.40 -1.85
C THR A 33 29.82 9.02 -1.19
N GLU A 34 30.61 8.08 -1.71
CA GLU A 34 30.79 6.76 -1.09
C GLU A 34 31.41 6.84 0.31
N GLU A 35 32.16 7.89 0.60
CA GLU A 35 32.73 8.15 1.93
C GLU A 35 31.73 8.82 2.89
N GLY A 36 30.56 9.27 2.38
CA GLY A 36 29.50 9.88 3.17
C GLY A 36 29.58 11.41 3.28
N TYR A 37 30.43 12.07 2.50
CA TYR A 37 30.48 13.53 2.45
C TYR A 37 29.41 14.09 1.53
N ASP A 38 28.84 15.22 1.91
CA ASP A 38 27.82 15.91 1.12
C ASP A 38 28.32 16.25 -0.27
N ILE A 39 27.46 16.05 -1.26
CA ILE A 39 27.74 16.37 -2.65
C ILE A 39 26.48 16.97 -3.30
N GLU A 40 26.64 18.10 -3.99
CA GLU A 40 25.53 18.82 -4.61
C GLU A 40 25.54 18.73 -6.14
N GLU A 41 26.55 18.09 -6.74
CA GLU A 41 26.65 17.91 -8.17
C GLU A 41 25.45 17.12 -8.71
N MET A 42 24.88 17.65 -9.80
CA MET A 42 23.68 17.11 -10.42
C MET A 42 23.83 15.63 -10.82
N GLU A 43 25.00 15.24 -11.32
CA GLU A 43 25.29 13.86 -11.74
C GLU A 43 25.22 12.89 -10.55
N ALA A 44 25.81 13.26 -9.41
CA ALA A 44 25.78 12.45 -8.18
C ALA A 44 24.37 12.33 -7.61
N GLN A 45 23.63 13.45 -7.58
CA GLN A 45 22.23 13.45 -7.13
C GLN A 45 21.35 12.56 -8.02
N TRP A 46 21.51 12.68 -9.35
CA TRP A 46 20.78 11.83 -10.29
C TRP A 46 21.11 10.35 -10.08
N ALA A 47 22.38 10.00 -10.01
CA ALA A 47 22.82 8.61 -9.86
C ALA A 47 22.32 8.00 -8.55
N GLN A 48 22.39 8.73 -7.43
CA GLN A 48 21.93 8.26 -6.13
C GLN A 48 20.41 8.11 -6.10
N THR A 49 19.66 9.08 -6.62
CA THR A 49 18.20 9.02 -6.71
C THR A 49 17.75 7.85 -7.58
N TYR A 50 18.37 7.69 -8.76
CA TYR A 50 18.10 6.58 -9.66
C TYR A 50 18.33 5.23 -8.96
N ARG A 51 19.46 5.08 -8.28
CA ARG A 51 19.77 3.87 -7.51
C ARG A 51 18.72 3.58 -6.44
N LEU A 52 18.38 4.56 -5.61
CA LEU A 52 17.43 4.37 -4.49
C LEU A 52 16.04 3.94 -4.98
N ILE A 53 15.55 4.57 -6.02
CA ILE A 53 14.23 4.24 -6.60
C ILE A 53 14.25 2.86 -7.24
N ASN A 54 15.27 2.57 -8.07
CA ASN A 54 15.34 1.32 -8.81
C ASN A 54 15.72 0.14 -7.93
N LYS A 55 16.47 0.34 -6.85
CA LYS A 55 16.68 -0.67 -5.83
C LYS A 55 15.36 -1.29 -5.33
N ILE A 56 14.36 -0.46 -5.11
CA ILE A 56 13.04 -0.93 -4.69
C ILE A 56 12.26 -1.52 -5.86
N ARG A 57 12.22 -0.82 -7.00
CA ARG A 57 11.44 -1.25 -8.18
C ARG A 57 11.89 -2.59 -8.74
N HIS A 58 13.20 -2.80 -8.87
CA HIS A 58 13.76 -4.04 -9.43
C HIS A 58 13.62 -5.23 -8.48
N ASN A 59 13.38 -4.97 -7.20
CA ASN A 59 13.21 -6.03 -6.19
C ASN A 59 11.75 -6.14 -5.71
N LYS A 60 10.78 -5.68 -6.52
CA LYS A 60 9.36 -5.70 -6.18
C LYS A 60 8.89 -7.07 -5.71
N ASP A 61 9.25 -8.14 -6.41
CA ASP A 61 8.81 -9.52 -6.13
C ASP A 61 9.27 -10.01 -4.75
N GLN A 62 10.39 -9.49 -4.24
CA GLN A 62 10.91 -9.81 -2.91
C GLN A 62 10.31 -8.93 -1.81
N LEU A 63 9.94 -7.69 -2.16
CA LEU A 63 9.52 -6.66 -1.21
C LEU A 63 8.00 -6.56 -1.06
N ALA A 64 7.24 -6.77 -2.13
CA ALA A 64 5.79 -6.66 -2.09
C ALA A 64 5.19 -7.84 -1.33
N ARG A 65 4.68 -7.56 -0.14
CA ARG A 65 4.02 -8.55 0.71
C ARG A 65 2.55 -8.22 0.87
N TYR A 66 1.71 -9.23 0.71
CA TYR A 66 0.26 -9.10 0.82
C TYR A 66 -0.37 -10.45 1.22
N GLU A 67 -1.62 -10.38 1.63
CA GLU A 67 -2.49 -11.55 1.84
C GLU A 67 -3.75 -11.36 1.02
N THR A 68 -4.27 -12.45 0.45
CA THR A 68 -5.52 -12.44 -0.30
C THR A 68 -6.47 -13.51 0.23
N LEU A 69 -7.77 -13.30 0.02
CA LEU A 69 -8.81 -14.27 0.33
C LEU A 69 -9.97 -14.14 -0.65
N GLY A 70 -10.40 -15.26 -1.24
CA GLY A 70 -11.60 -15.34 -2.05
C GLY A 70 -11.60 -14.44 -3.29
N LEU A 71 -10.44 -14.23 -3.93
CA LEU A 71 -10.37 -13.41 -5.14
C LEU A 71 -10.88 -14.14 -6.37
N GLU A 72 -10.82 -15.45 -6.40
CA GLU A 72 -11.14 -16.30 -7.55
C GLU A 72 -12.58 -16.13 -8.03
N ASP A 73 -13.52 -15.98 -7.11
CA ASP A 73 -14.95 -15.83 -7.39
C ASP A 73 -15.51 -14.43 -7.06
N ALA A 74 -14.64 -13.48 -6.71
CA ALA A 74 -15.05 -12.18 -6.20
C ALA A 74 -15.83 -11.34 -7.22
N GLU A 75 -16.96 -10.78 -6.81
CA GLU A 75 -17.72 -9.74 -7.50
C GLU A 75 -17.50 -8.35 -6.92
N VAL A 76 -16.90 -8.27 -5.72
CA VAL A 76 -16.42 -7.05 -5.07
C VAL A 76 -15.21 -7.39 -4.22
N VAL A 77 -14.21 -6.51 -4.13
CA VAL A 77 -12.98 -6.75 -3.37
C VAL A 77 -12.76 -5.65 -2.35
N ALA A 78 -12.64 -6.04 -1.07
CA ALA A 78 -12.19 -5.14 -0.01
C ALA A 78 -10.65 -5.03 -0.01
N VAL A 79 -10.14 -3.83 0.17
CA VAL A 79 -8.70 -3.56 0.27
C VAL A 79 -8.42 -2.84 1.58
N ALA A 80 -7.43 -3.32 2.33
CA ALA A 80 -7.02 -2.68 3.58
C ALA A 80 -5.56 -2.94 3.93
N TYR A 81 -5.02 -2.15 4.84
CA TYR A 81 -3.67 -2.30 5.38
C TYR A 81 -3.63 -2.04 6.88
N GLY A 82 -2.51 -2.34 7.51
CA GLY A 82 -2.28 -2.07 8.93
C GLY A 82 -3.29 -2.76 9.86
N ALA A 83 -3.66 -2.06 10.93
CA ALA A 83 -4.55 -2.59 11.98
C ALA A 83 -5.97 -2.85 11.48
N ASN A 84 -6.46 -2.00 10.57
CA ASN A 84 -7.81 -2.10 10.01
C ASN A 84 -8.03 -3.41 9.23
N ALA A 85 -6.97 -3.96 8.64
CA ALA A 85 -7.05 -5.15 7.79
C ALA A 85 -7.67 -6.38 8.51
N ARG A 86 -7.50 -6.52 9.83
CA ARG A 86 -8.09 -7.61 10.60
C ARG A 86 -9.61 -7.52 10.64
N THR A 87 -10.13 -6.35 10.95
CA THR A 87 -11.58 -6.11 10.98
C THR A 87 -12.19 -6.21 9.60
N VAL A 88 -11.52 -5.64 8.58
CA VAL A 88 -11.97 -5.72 7.19
C VAL A 88 -12.03 -7.16 6.70
N LYS A 89 -11.01 -7.99 6.99
CA LYS A 89 -11.05 -9.43 6.68
C LYS A 89 -12.26 -10.13 7.29
N THR A 90 -12.57 -9.83 8.55
CA THR A 90 -13.76 -10.39 9.23
C THR A 90 -15.06 -9.90 8.59
N GLY A 91 -15.10 -8.62 8.17
CA GLY A 91 -16.25 -8.05 7.44
C GLY A 91 -16.48 -8.71 6.08
N VAL A 92 -15.41 -9.05 5.36
CA VAL A 92 -15.48 -9.84 4.13
C VAL A 92 -16.08 -11.22 4.37
N LEU A 93 -15.63 -11.92 5.42
CA LEU A 93 -16.19 -13.23 5.78
C LEU A 93 -17.67 -13.12 6.15
N GLU A 94 -18.07 -12.04 6.82
CA GLU A 94 -19.47 -11.76 7.12
C GLU A 94 -20.31 -11.49 5.86
N ALA A 95 -19.78 -10.67 4.92
CA ALA A 95 -20.43 -10.42 3.65
C ALA A 95 -20.62 -11.73 2.84
N ARG A 96 -19.60 -12.60 2.83
CA ARG A 96 -19.71 -13.94 2.22
C ARG A 96 -20.77 -14.80 2.86
N ARG A 97 -20.92 -14.79 4.19
CA ARG A 97 -22.02 -15.49 4.89
C ARG A 97 -23.41 -14.98 4.49
N ARG A 98 -23.50 -13.71 4.09
CA ARG A 98 -24.73 -13.08 3.56
C ARG A 98 -24.94 -13.28 2.05
N GLY A 99 -24.09 -14.09 1.40
CA GLY A 99 -24.23 -14.44 -0.02
C GLY A 99 -23.54 -13.50 -0.99
N VAL A 100 -22.73 -12.54 -0.54
CA VAL A 100 -21.91 -11.68 -1.39
C VAL A 100 -20.57 -12.38 -1.67
N ARG A 101 -20.20 -12.54 -2.93
CA ARG A 101 -18.86 -13.05 -3.31
C ARG A 101 -17.81 -11.97 -3.12
N ALA A 102 -17.52 -11.67 -1.86
CA ALA A 102 -16.53 -10.65 -1.50
C ALA A 102 -15.12 -11.23 -1.45
N GLY A 103 -14.18 -10.61 -2.13
CA GLY A 103 -12.75 -10.86 -2.02
C GLY A 103 -12.07 -9.91 -1.03
N PHE A 104 -10.83 -10.23 -0.65
CA PHE A 104 -10.04 -9.41 0.24
C PHE A 104 -8.58 -9.34 -0.22
N VAL A 105 -8.02 -8.14 -0.19
CA VAL A 105 -6.60 -7.86 -0.34
C VAL A 105 -6.13 -7.10 0.90
N ARG A 106 -5.18 -7.69 1.62
CA ARG A 106 -4.41 -7.00 2.64
C ARG A 106 -3.05 -6.64 2.10
N LEU A 107 -2.74 -5.36 2.05
CA LEU A 107 -1.39 -4.91 1.77
C LEU A 107 -0.59 -4.88 3.08
N ILE A 108 0.55 -5.56 3.09
CA ILE A 108 1.54 -5.54 4.17
C ILE A 108 2.62 -4.52 3.81
N THR A 109 3.08 -4.55 2.57
CA THR A 109 3.94 -3.54 1.96
C THR A 109 3.10 -2.64 1.06
N LEU A 110 3.19 -1.32 1.25
CA LEU A 110 2.45 -0.35 0.42
C LEU A 110 3.25 0.11 -0.79
N TRP A 111 4.56 0.06 -0.71
CA TRP A 111 5.45 0.38 -1.83
C TRP A 111 6.70 -0.52 -1.79
N PRO A 112 7.06 -1.19 -2.90
CA PRO A 112 6.47 -1.06 -4.24
C PRO A 112 5.04 -1.59 -4.31
N PHE A 113 4.18 -0.89 -5.07
CA PHE A 113 2.76 -1.22 -5.13
C PHE A 113 2.53 -2.48 -6.00
N PRO A 114 1.75 -3.48 -5.53
CA PRO A 114 1.47 -4.70 -6.27
C PRO A 114 0.30 -4.52 -7.25
N ASP A 115 0.53 -3.79 -8.35
CA ASP A 115 -0.50 -3.43 -9.35
C ASP A 115 -1.25 -4.65 -9.90
N GLU A 116 -0.59 -5.79 -9.99
CA GLU A 116 -1.14 -7.05 -10.50
C GLU A 116 -2.35 -7.57 -9.70
N LEU A 117 -2.46 -7.22 -8.42
CA LEU A 117 -3.60 -7.60 -7.58
C LEU A 117 -4.89 -6.88 -7.96
N PHE A 118 -4.77 -5.77 -8.68
CA PHE A 118 -5.88 -4.88 -9.04
C PHE A 118 -6.26 -4.97 -10.52
N ALA A 119 -5.78 -5.97 -11.25
CA ALA A 119 -6.05 -6.16 -12.68
C ALA A 119 -7.46 -6.68 -12.99
N ARG A 120 -8.26 -7.06 -12.00
CA ARG A 120 -9.62 -7.57 -12.19
C ARG A 120 -10.61 -6.44 -12.44
N ASP A 121 -11.51 -6.63 -13.39
CA ASP A 121 -12.59 -5.66 -13.66
C ASP A 121 -13.79 -5.86 -12.72
N VAL A 122 -13.56 -5.63 -11.43
CA VAL A 122 -14.56 -5.67 -10.36
C VAL A 122 -14.49 -4.40 -9.51
N PRO A 123 -15.54 -4.03 -8.78
CA PRO A 123 -15.47 -2.97 -7.81
C PRO A 123 -14.50 -3.27 -6.66
N TYR A 124 -13.72 -2.27 -6.26
CA TYR A 124 -12.87 -2.31 -5.08
C TYR A 124 -13.40 -1.36 -4.00
N VAL A 125 -13.42 -1.80 -2.75
CA VAL A 125 -13.75 -1.00 -1.57
C VAL A 125 -12.51 -0.84 -0.72
N VAL A 126 -11.92 0.34 -0.72
CA VAL A 126 -10.68 0.63 0.01
C VAL A 126 -11.02 1.20 1.38
N CYS A 127 -10.69 0.43 2.42
CA CYS A 127 -10.98 0.75 3.81
C CYS A 127 -9.74 1.35 4.47
N GLU A 128 -9.77 2.66 4.76
CA GLU A 128 -8.65 3.39 5.33
C GLU A 128 -9.01 4.10 6.64
N LEU A 129 -8.01 4.27 7.51
CA LEU A 129 -8.17 5.02 8.76
C LEU A 129 -7.74 6.48 8.58
N ASN A 130 -8.31 7.13 7.59
CA ASN A 130 -8.11 8.54 7.32
C ASN A 130 -9.35 9.15 6.65
N TYR A 131 -9.36 10.48 6.54
CA TYR A 131 -10.48 11.26 6.03
C TYR A 131 -10.48 11.39 4.49
N ASP A 132 -9.31 11.49 3.88
CA ASP A 132 -9.17 11.92 2.49
C ASP A 132 -8.81 10.79 1.51
N GLY A 133 -8.44 9.63 2.03
CA GLY A 133 -8.01 8.49 1.23
C GLY A 133 -6.62 8.70 0.59
N GLN A 134 -5.69 7.83 0.88
CA GLN A 134 -4.35 7.81 0.29
C GLN A 134 -4.16 6.57 -0.58
N LEU A 135 -4.36 5.40 -0.01
CA LEU A 135 -4.27 4.12 -0.72
C LEU A 135 -5.30 4.00 -1.84
N VAL A 136 -6.50 4.56 -1.66
CA VAL A 136 -7.56 4.52 -2.66
C VAL A 136 -7.12 5.10 -4.00
N ARG A 137 -6.26 6.13 -4.01
CA ARG A 137 -5.70 6.73 -5.23
C ARG A 137 -4.79 5.77 -5.98
N GLU A 138 -3.98 4.99 -5.26
CA GLU A 138 -3.13 3.96 -5.86
C GLU A 138 -3.97 2.81 -6.45
N VAL A 139 -5.03 2.40 -5.75
CA VAL A 139 -5.96 1.39 -6.27
C VAL A 139 -6.70 1.92 -7.51
N MET A 140 -7.14 3.19 -7.50
CA MET A 140 -7.76 3.84 -8.68
C MET A 140 -6.82 3.88 -9.89
N ARG A 141 -5.54 4.14 -9.66
CA ARG A 141 -4.51 4.16 -10.70
C ARG A 141 -4.28 2.78 -11.32
N SER A 142 -4.36 1.73 -10.49
CA SER A 142 -4.00 0.35 -10.87
C SER A 142 -5.19 -0.45 -11.41
N ALA A 143 -6.42 -0.11 -11.02
CA ALA A 143 -7.62 -0.80 -11.47
C ALA A 143 -7.92 -0.50 -12.95
N PRO A 144 -8.47 -1.46 -13.73
CA PRO A 144 -8.88 -1.24 -15.11
C PRO A 144 -9.89 -0.10 -15.27
N ASP A 145 -10.78 0.07 -14.30
CA ASP A 145 -11.71 1.19 -14.22
C ASP A 145 -11.69 1.79 -12.81
N GLY A 146 -10.94 2.87 -12.64
CA GLY A 146 -10.86 3.61 -11.38
C GLY A 146 -12.21 4.13 -10.88
N LYS A 147 -13.21 4.30 -11.76
CA LYS A 147 -14.57 4.70 -11.38
C LYS A 147 -15.33 3.62 -10.61
N LYS A 148 -14.87 2.38 -10.63
CA LYS A 148 -15.40 1.28 -9.82
C LYS A 148 -14.77 1.20 -8.42
N VAL A 149 -13.73 1.99 -8.14
CA VAL A 149 -13.10 2.03 -6.82
C VAL A 149 -13.91 2.92 -5.88
N ARG A 150 -14.15 2.43 -4.69
CA ARG A 150 -14.90 3.12 -3.62
C ARG A 150 -14.01 3.32 -2.42
N PHE A 151 -14.16 4.45 -1.78
CA PHE A 151 -13.48 4.80 -0.54
C PHE A 151 -14.39 4.57 0.66
N MET A 152 -13.86 3.99 1.71
CA MET A 152 -14.53 3.78 2.99
C MET A 152 -13.59 4.21 4.11
N GLY A 153 -13.56 5.53 4.35
CA GLY A 153 -12.70 6.17 5.32
C GLY A 153 -13.33 6.27 6.70
N LYS A 154 -12.53 6.07 7.74
CA LYS A 154 -12.90 6.32 9.13
C LYS A 154 -11.71 6.89 9.89
N SER A 155 -11.93 7.76 10.86
CA SER A 155 -10.87 8.27 11.72
C SER A 155 -11.17 7.96 13.19
N ALA A 156 -10.12 7.92 13.98
CA ALA A 156 -10.13 7.62 15.42
C ALA A 156 -10.49 6.18 15.79
N GLU A 157 -11.21 5.44 14.97
CA GLU A 157 -11.64 4.05 15.24
C GLU A 157 -11.46 3.16 14.01
N LEU A 158 -11.34 1.85 14.23
CA LEU A 158 -11.38 0.86 13.16
C LEU A 158 -12.77 0.79 12.52
N ASN A 159 -12.84 0.43 11.25
CA ASN A 159 -14.11 0.01 10.67
C ASN A 159 -14.65 -1.20 11.44
N THR A 160 -15.95 -1.23 11.71
CA THR A 160 -16.57 -2.41 12.31
C THR A 160 -16.86 -3.49 11.26
N VAL A 161 -16.98 -4.72 11.70
CA VAL A 161 -17.36 -5.86 10.83
C VAL A 161 -18.68 -5.60 10.10
N ALA A 162 -19.66 -5.00 10.82
CA ALA A 162 -20.98 -4.69 10.26
C ALA A 162 -20.90 -3.60 9.17
N GLU A 163 -20.13 -2.52 9.39
CA GLU A 163 -19.92 -1.45 8.41
C GLU A 163 -19.27 -1.99 7.13
N VAL A 164 -18.22 -2.80 7.27
CA VAL A 164 -17.53 -3.40 6.11
C VAL A 164 -18.46 -4.32 5.34
N ALA A 165 -19.19 -5.20 6.03
CA ALA A 165 -20.13 -6.11 5.38
C ALA A 165 -21.24 -5.33 4.64
N ALA A 166 -21.82 -4.31 5.26
CA ALA A 166 -22.84 -3.45 4.65
C ALA A 166 -22.28 -2.67 3.43
N GLY A 167 -21.05 -2.14 3.55
CA GLY A 167 -20.38 -1.47 2.43
C GLY A 167 -20.18 -2.37 1.22
N LEU A 168 -19.69 -3.59 1.44
CA LEU A 168 -19.49 -4.58 0.37
C LEU A 168 -20.81 -5.03 -0.27
N GLU A 169 -21.84 -5.28 0.56
CA GLU A 169 -23.20 -5.60 0.09
C GLU A 169 -23.78 -4.49 -0.78
N GLY A 170 -23.67 -3.23 -0.33
CA GLY A 170 -24.14 -2.08 -1.07
C GLY A 170 -23.44 -1.92 -2.42
N VAL A 171 -22.11 -2.05 -2.42
CA VAL A 171 -21.32 -1.95 -3.66
C VAL A 171 -21.65 -3.10 -4.63
N ALA A 172 -21.75 -4.34 -4.16
CA ALA A 172 -22.10 -5.48 -5.00
C ALA A 172 -23.48 -5.32 -5.64
N ARG A 173 -24.47 -4.79 -4.91
CA ARG A 173 -25.86 -4.66 -5.39
C ARG A 173 -26.12 -3.41 -6.20
N THR A 174 -25.54 -2.28 -5.81
CA THR A 174 -25.90 -0.94 -6.35
C THR A 174 -24.71 -0.15 -6.89
N GLY A 175 -23.49 -0.67 -6.73
CA GLY A 175 -22.25 0.05 -7.06
C GLY A 175 -21.88 1.16 -6.07
N ARG A 176 -22.60 1.29 -4.94
CA ARG A 176 -22.40 2.36 -3.94
C ARG A 176 -22.31 1.83 -2.52
N ILE A 177 -21.50 2.49 -1.71
CA ILE A 177 -21.52 2.29 -0.27
C ILE A 177 -22.79 2.95 0.28
N PRO A 178 -23.59 2.26 1.10
CA PRO A 178 -24.76 2.87 1.76
C PRO A 178 -24.33 3.98 2.73
N GLU A 179 -25.25 4.84 3.09
CA GLU A 179 -24.99 5.82 4.16
C GLU A 179 -24.71 5.08 5.48
N LEU A 180 -23.54 5.29 6.03
CA LEU A 180 -23.07 4.68 7.28
C LEU A 180 -22.58 5.80 8.21
N PRO A 181 -22.98 5.80 9.49
CA PRO A 181 -22.53 6.82 10.44
C PRO A 181 -21.00 6.84 10.55
N TYR A 182 -20.43 8.04 10.52
CA TYR A 182 -18.97 8.30 10.66
C TYR A 182 -18.08 7.66 9.59
N ILE A 183 -18.65 7.26 8.45
CA ILE A 183 -17.89 6.76 7.30
C ILE A 183 -17.84 7.82 6.20
N TRP A 184 -16.65 8.16 5.73
CA TRP A 184 -16.46 8.99 4.55
C TRP A 184 -16.35 8.12 3.31
N THR A 185 -17.02 8.55 2.25
CA THR A 185 -17.06 7.80 0.97
C THR A 185 -16.58 8.64 -0.22
N GLU A 186 -16.24 9.90 0.01
CA GLU A 186 -15.72 10.80 -1.01
C GLU A 186 -14.20 10.90 -0.92
N VAL A 187 -13.53 10.76 -2.06
CA VAL A 187 -12.10 11.07 -2.23
C VAL A 187 -12.02 12.54 -2.64
N ARG A 188 -11.27 13.34 -1.92
CA ARG A 188 -11.11 14.78 -2.17
C ARG A 188 -9.74 15.15 -2.74
#